data_591fce20355ab635320f68e946c67b7b
#
_entry.id   591fce20355ab635320f68e946c67b7b
#
_cell.length_a   1.000
_cell.length_b   1.000
_cell.length_c   1.000
_cell.angle_alpha   90.00
_cell.angle_beta   90.00
_cell.angle_gamma   90.00
#
_symmetry.space_group_name_H-M   'P 1'
#
loop_
_entity.id
_entity.type
_entity.pdbx_description
1 polymer ?
#
loop_
_entity_poly.entity_id
_entity_poly.type
_entity_poly.pdbx_seq_one_letter_code
_entity_poly.pdbx_strand_id
1 'polypeptide(L)'
;MTIAERLRIPAEIAVAALVAYLIGFWFTGLFPGYLPKIGGLWSAISAIVVTQATRRETTSSASLRILGSAIGAITSAVYLTLLPFHPLGMALAIFATVLLCTAVHIPSHARLAAITVIVVMVTGSLDPKLSQGLNALLRFIESCIGTGVAVLGVRLWPGSQLDSSDNT
;
A
#
# COMPACT_ATOMS: atom_id res chain seq x y z
N MET A 1 5.36 -30.56 10.00
CA MET A 1 5.64 -29.10 10.09
C MET A 1 6.33 -28.82 11.41
N THR A 2 7.57 -28.40 11.38
CA THR A 2 8.35 -28.04 12.58
C THR A 2 7.83 -26.72 13.18
N ILE A 3 8.12 -26.46 14.47
CA ILE A 3 7.76 -25.18 15.12
C ILE A 3 8.40 -24.00 14.37
N ALA A 4 9.63 -24.18 13.87
CA ALA A 4 10.33 -23.17 13.08
C ALA A 4 9.59 -22.79 11.78
N GLU A 5 9.00 -23.76 11.08
CA GLU A 5 8.19 -23.51 9.87
C GLU A 5 6.90 -22.73 10.18
N ARG A 6 6.28 -23.01 11.31
CA ARG A 6 5.05 -22.31 11.74
C ARG A 6 5.31 -20.85 12.15
N LEU A 7 6.48 -20.55 12.70
CA LEU A 7 6.85 -19.21 13.13
C LEU A 7 7.45 -18.34 12.00
N ARG A 8 7.85 -18.95 10.89
CA ARG A 8 8.52 -18.25 9.80
C ARG A 8 7.67 -17.12 9.20
N ILE A 9 6.48 -17.43 8.70
CA ILE A 9 5.61 -16.43 8.05
C ILE A 9 5.20 -15.30 8.99
N PRO A 10 4.76 -15.58 10.24
CA PRO A 10 4.48 -14.52 11.21
C PRO A 10 5.68 -13.62 11.50
N ALA A 11 6.88 -14.20 11.63
CA ALA A 11 8.10 -13.43 11.87
C ALA A 11 8.47 -12.56 10.67
N GLU A 12 8.36 -13.08 9.46
CA GLU A 12 8.63 -12.36 8.21
C GLU A 12 7.69 -11.16 8.05
N ILE A 13 6.38 -11.35 8.27
CA ILE A 13 5.39 -10.27 8.24
C ILE A 13 5.71 -9.21 9.29
N ALA A 14 6.01 -9.62 10.53
CA ALA A 14 6.29 -8.70 11.63
C ALA A 14 7.54 -7.86 11.37
N VAL A 15 8.63 -8.49 10.89
CA VAL A 15 9.88 -7.79 10.55
C VAL A 15 9.69 -6.86 9.35
N ALA A 16 9.02 -7.33 8.29
CA ALA A 16 8.73 -6.50 7.13
C ALA A 16 7.88 -5.27 7.50
N ALA A 17 6.85 -5.45 8.34
CA ALA A 17 6.02 -4.36 8.83
C ALA A 17 6.81 -3.35 9.67
N LEU A 18 7.68 -3.82 10.59
CA LEU A 18 8.52 -2.94 11.40
C LEU A 18 9.48 -2.13 10.55
N VAL A 19 10.20 -2.79 9.64
CA VAL A 19 11.17 -2.11 8.75
C VAL A 19 10.45 -1.09 7.86
N ALA A 20 9.33 -1.48 7.25
CA ALA A 20 8.53 -0.59 6.43
C ALA A 20 8.00 0.61 7.23
N TYR A 21 7.55 0.39 8.48
CA TYR A 21 7.11 1.47 9.37
C TYR A 21 8.23 2.48 9.63
N LEU A 22 9.41 2.01 9.99
CA LEU A 22 10.55 2.89 10.30
C LEU A 22 10.98 3.71 9.08
N ILE A 23 11.07 3.09 7.91
CA ILE A 23 11.44 3.79 6.67
C ILE A 23 10.36 4.81 6.29
N GLY A 24 9.07 4.43 6.30
CA GLY A 24 7.96 5.32 5.99
C GLY A 24 7.83 6.48 6.98
N PHE A 25 8.05 6.22 8.27
CA PHE A 25 8.06 7.25 9.30
C PHE A 25 9.17 8.28 9.05
N TRP A 26 10.38 7.81 8.81
CA TRP A 26 11.53 8.68 8.52
C TRP A 26 11.31 9.48 7.23
N PHE A 27 10.87 8.81 6.16
CA PHE A 27 10.62 9.42 4.87
C PHE A 27 9.59 10.57 4.97
N THR A 28 8.43 10.31 5.59
CA THR A 28 7.39 11.33 5.74
C THR A 28 7.83 12.46 6.67
N GLY A 29 8.70 12.19 7.63
CA GLY A 29 9.31 13.20 8.51
C GLY A 29 10.14 14.25 7.79
N LEU A 30 10.54 14.00 6.53
CA LEU A 30 11.25 14.98 5.70
C LEU A 30 10.31 16.08 5.14
N PHE A 31 9.00 15.90 5.24
CA PHE A 31 8.00 16.81 4.68
C PHE A 31 7.29 17.57 5.81
N PRO A 32 7.59 18.86 6.02
CA PRO A 32 6.96 19.67 7.06
C PRO A 32 5.44 19.71 6.92
N GLY A 33 4.73 19.57 8.04
CA GLY A 33 3.27 19.58 8.09
C GLY A 33 2.61 18.22 7.91
N TYR A 34 3.32 17.22 7.36
CA TYR A 34 2.78 15.86 7.26
C TYR A 34 3.15 15.03 8.49
N LEU A 35 2.24 14.13 8.88
CA LEU A 35 2.39 13.32 10.09
C LEU A 35 3.24 12.06 9.82
N PRO A 36 4.48 11.95 10.35
CA PRO A 36 5.35 10.79 10.12
C PRO A 36 4.73 9.46 10.52
N LYS A 37 3.92 9.46 11.59
CA LYS A 37 3.21 8.26 12.06
C LYS A 37 2.26 7.68 11.00
N ILE A 38 1.63 8.54 10.19
CA ILE A 38 0.75 8.10 9.11
C ILE A 38 1.56 7.48 7.99
N GLY A 39 2.72 8.06 7.65
CA GLY A 39 3.62 7.48 6.65
C GLY A 39 4.16 6.11 7.05
N GLY A 40 4.60 5.98 8.31
CA GLY A 40 4.99 4.69 8.87
C GLY A 40 3.85 3.67 8.82
N LEU A 41 2.65 4.05 9.31
CA LEU A 41 1.47 3.20 9.31
C LEU A 41 1.13 2.69 7.90
N TRP A 42 1.11 3.60 6.92
CA TRP A 42 0.73 3.26 5.55
C TRP A 42 1.74 2.34 4.87
N SER A 43 3.05 2.58 5.10
CA SER A 43 4.13 1.69 4.65
C SER A 43 4.04 0.30 5.29
N ALA A 44 3.79 0.21 6.59
CA ALA A 44 3.63 -1.06 7.30
C ALA A 44 2.43 -1.86 6.78
N ILE A 45 1.26 -1.21 6.62
CA ILE A 45 0.06 -1.85 6.05
C ILE A 45 0.36 -2.39 4.65
N SER A 46 1.09 -1.62 3.83
CA SER A 46 1.45 -2.03 2.47
C SER A 46 2.37 -3.26 2.49
N ALA A 47 3.34 -3.32 3.40
CA ALA A 47 4.19 -4.49 3.58
C ALA A 47 3.37 -5.72 4.00
N ILE A 48 2.48 -5.61 4.99
CA ILE A 48 1.62 -6.71 5.46
C ILE A 48 0.74 -7.25 4.32
N VAL A 49 0.10 -6.35 3.57
CA VAL A 49 -0.81 -6.74 2.47
C VAL A 49 -0.08 -7.47 1.34
N VAL A 50 1.18 -7.10 1.08
CA VAL A 50 1.99 -7.65 -0.01
C VAL A 50 2.68 -8.94 0.37
N THR A 51 3.12 -9.11 1.62
CA THR A 51 3.84 -10.31 2.07
C THR A 51 2.91 -11.53 2.02
N GLN A 52 3.27 -12.50 1.19
CA GLN A 52 2.55 -13.77 1.02
C GLN A 52 3.47 -14.95 1.32
N ALA A 53 2.91 -16.16 1.36
CA ALA A 53 3.65 -17.38 1.68
C ALA A 53 4.75 -17.70 0.65
N THR A 54 4.57 -17.30 -0.60
CA THR A 54 5.49 -17.58 -1.70
C THR A 54 6.01 -16.31 -2.36
N ARG A 55 7.16 -16.40 -3.01
CA ARG A 55 7.76 -15.29 -3.77
C ARG A 55 6.87 -14.85 -4.93
N ARG A 56 6.27 -15.82 -5.63
CA ARG A 56 5.41 -15.56 -6.78
C ARG A 56 4.16 -14.79 -6.37
N GLU A 57 3.50 -15.23 -5.31
CA GLU A 57 2.32 -14.56 -4.75
C GLU A 57 2.65 -13.17 -4.23
N THR A 58 3.78 -12.99 -3.52
CA THR A 58 4.26 -11.69 -3.05
C THR A 58 4.51 -10.74 -4.22
N THR A 59 5.15 -11.18 -5.30
CA THR A 59 5.40 -10.34 -6.47
C THR A 59 4.11 -9.99 -7.20
N SER A 60 3.17 -10.91 -7.32
CA SER A 60 1.84 -10.64 -7.88
C SER A 60 1.07 -9.63 -7.02
N SER A 61 1.06 -9.83 -5.70
CA SER A 61 0.45 -8.91 -4.74
C SER A 61 1.08 -7.51 -4.78
N ALA A 62 2.40 -7.44 -4.98
CA ALA A 62 3.14 -6.18 -5.13
C ALA A 62 2.65 -5.37 -6.33
N SER A 63 2.47 -5.99 -7.48
CA SER A 63 1.95 -5.31 -8.67
C SER A 63 0.53 -4.78 -8.45
N LEU A 64 -0.35 -5.60 -7.84
CA LEU A 64 -1.70 -5.19 -7.48
C LEU A 64 -1.68 -3.98 -6.53
N ARG A 65 -0.77 -3.99 -5.55
CA ARG A 65 -0.65 -2.90 -4.57
C ARG A 65 -0.17 -1.61 -5.22
N ILE A 66 0.88 -1.64 -6.04
CA ILE A 66 1.45 -0.44 -6.68
C ILE A 66 0.43 0.19 -7.63
N LEU A 67 -0.13 -0.60 -8.55
CA LEU A 67 -1.09 -0.09 -9.53
C LEU A 67 -2.39 0.39 -8.87
N GLY A 68 -2.93 -0.38 -7.92
CA GLY A 68 -4.10 0.04 -7.16
C GLY A 68 -3.86 1.33 -6.39
N SER A 69 -2.70 1.47 -5.72
CA SER A 69 -2.35 2.69 -4.99
C SER A 69 -2.17 3.89 -5.92
N ALA A 70 -1.60 3.71 -7.12
CA ALA A 70 -1.46 4.78 -8.11
C ALA A 70 -2.84 5.30 -8.57
N ILE A 71 -3.73 4.39 -8.96
CA ILE A 71 -5.09 4.74 -9.41
C ILE A 71 -5.85 5.45 -8.29
N GLY A 72 -5.86 4.90 -7.08
CA GLY A 72 -6.54 5.49 -5.93
C GLY A 72 -5.98 6.86 -5.55
N ALA A 73 -4.66 7.03 -5.56
CA ALA A 73 -4.00 8.30 -5.28
C ALA A 73 -4.37 9.38 -6.31
N ILE A 74 -4.35 9.05 -7.61
CA ILE A 74 -4.73 9.97 -8.69
C ILE A 74 -6.20 10.37 -8.56
N THR A 75 -7.11 9.42 -8.39
CA THR A 75 -8.54 9.71 -8.26
C THR A 75 -8.82 10.63 -7.07
N SER A 76 -8.18 10.35 -5.92
CA SER A 76 -8.33 11.17 -4.71
C SER A 76 -7.74 12.56 -4.87
N ALA A 77 -6.56 12.68 -5.49
CA ALA A 77 -5.92 13.96 -5.75
C ALA A 77 -6.83 14.83 -6.63
N VAL A 78 -7.37 14.28 -7.71
CA VAL A 78 -8.32 14.99 -8.60
C VAL A 78 -9.56 15.44 -7.81
N TYR A 79 -10.16 14.55 -7.03
CA TYR A 79 -11.34 14.92 -6.24
C TYR A 79 -11.03 16.05 -5.25
N LEU A 80 -9.99 15.91 -4.43
CA LEU A 80 -9.66 16.88 -3.37
C LEU A 80 -9.12 18.21 -3.88
N THR A 81 -8.65 18.29 -5.12
CA THR A 81 -8.30 19.57 -5.74
C THR A 81 -9.51 20.33 -6.27
N LEU A 82 -10.58 19.62 -6.60
CA LEU A 82 -11.80 20.21 -7.14
C LEU A 82 -12.86 20.48 -6.07
N LEU A 83 -12.94 19.60 -5.06
CA LEU A 83 -14.01 19.61 -4.05
C LEU A 83 -13.42 19.35 -2.66
N PRO A 84 -13.99 19.98 -1.61
CA PRO A 84 -13.62 19.68 -0.24
C PRO A 84 -14.01 18.24 0.13
N PHE A 85 -13.35 17.69 1.16
CA PHE A 85 -13.70 16.37 1.67
C PHE A 85 -15.15 16.32 2.14
N HIS A 86 -15.86 15.30 1.67
CA HIS A 86 -17.21 14.95 2.14
C HIS A 86 -17.38 13.43 2.10
N PRO A 87 -17.98 12.79 3.12
CA PRO A 87 -18.12 11.32 3.15
C PRO A 87 -18.84 10.72 1.94
N LEU A 88 -19.90 11.39 1.47
CA LEU A 88 -20.61 10.96 0.26
C LEU A 88 -19.74 11.12 -0.99
N GLY A 89 -18.95 12.19 -1.06
CA GLY A 89 -18.00 12.39 -2.15
C GLY A 89 -16.91 11.32 -2.16
N MET A 90 -16.44 10.88 -0.99
CA MET A 90 -15.53 9.75 -0.86
C MET A 90 -16.17 8.46 -1.40
N ALA A 91 -17.43 8.18 -1.06
CA ALA A 91 -18.14 7.01 -1.58
C ALA A 91 -18.26 7.05 -3.11
N LEU A 92 -18.56 8.24 -3.69
CA LEU A 92 -18.61 8.43 -5.14
C LEU A 92 -17.23 8.26 -5.80
N ALA A 93 -16.17 8.76 -5.17
CA ALA A 93 -14.79 8.59 -5.65
C ALA A 93 -14.38 7.10 -5.63
N ILE A 94 -14.75 6.35 -4.60
CA ILE A 94 -14.56 4.89 -4.54
C ILE A 94 -15.31 4.22 -5.67
N PHE A 95 -16.59 4.53 -5.85
CA PHE A 95 -17.41 3.95 -6.90
C PHE A 95 -16.80 4.20 -8.30
N ALA A 96 -16.43 5.45 -8.59
CA ALA A 96 -15.79 5.83 -9.85
C ALA A 96 -14.44 5.10 -10.05
N THR A 97 -13.63 4.93 -9.00
CA THR A 97 -12.36 4.21 -9.04
C THR A 97 -12.56 2.73 -9.35
N VAL A 98 -13.52 2.08 -8.70
CA VAL A 98 -13.85 0.66 -8.96
C VAL A 98 -14.39 0.48 -10.37
N LEU A 99 -15.25 1.38 -10.83
CA LEU A 99 -15.79 1.37 -12.19
C LEU A 99 -14.68 1.54 -13.22
N LEU A 100 -13.74 2.47 -12.99
CA LEU A 100 -12.57 2.67 -13.85
C LEU A 100 -11.72 1.40 -13.95
N CYS A 101 -11.38 0.78 -12.82
CA CYS A 101 -10.62 -0.47 -12.81
C CYS A 101 -11.33 -1.59 -13.59
N THR A 102 -12.65 -1.65 -13.51
CA THR A 102 -13.46 -2.63 -14.26
C THR A 102 -13.46 -2.31 -15.76
N ALA A 103 -13.63 -1.04 -16.12
CA ALA A 103 -13.65 -0.59 -17.51
C ALA A 103 -12.33 -0.82 -18.25
N VAL A 104 -11.19 -0.67 -17.54
CA VAL A 104 -9.85 -0.93 -18.11
C VAL A 104 -9.41 -2.40 -17.92
N HIS A 105 -10.33 -3.30 -17.58
CA HIS A 105 -10.11 -4.75 -17.45
C HIS A 105 -9.07 -5.16 -16.39
N ILE A 106 -8.95 -4.39 -15.31
CA ILE A 106 -8.08 -4.67 -14.15
C ILE A 106 -8.86 -4.76 -12.82
N PRO A 107 -9.96 -5.53 -12.74
CA PRO A 107 -10.82 -5.56 -11.55
C PRO A 107 -10.11 -6.03 -10.28
N SER A 108 -9.05 -6.82 -10.40
CA SER A 108 -8.23 -7.29 -9.28
C SER A 108 -7.55 -6.15 -8.50
N HIS A 109 -7.31 -5.00 -9.14
CA HIS A 109 -6.69 -3.82 -8.52
C HIS A 109 -7.70 -2.92 -7.79
N ALA A 110 -9.00 -3.06 -8.09
CA ALA A 110 -10.06 -2.17 -7.63
C ALA A 110 -10.15 -2.07 -6.10
N ARG A 111 -9.99 -3.20 -5.38
CA ARG A 111 -10.04 -3.23 -3.92
C ARG A 111 -8.92 -2.38 -3.29
N LEU A 112 -7.69 -2.53 -3.79
CA LEU A 112 -6.55 -1.79 -3.27
C LEU A 112 -6.59 -0.31 -3.66
N ALA A 113 -7.10 0.00 -4.85
CA ALA A 113 -7.37 1.36 -5.27
C ALA A 113 -8.41 2.05 -4.37
N ALA A 114 -9.52 1.38 -4.07
CA ALA A 114 -10.56 1.88 -3.16
C ALA A 114 -10.03 2.17 -1.75
N ILE A 115 -9.20 1.28 -1.18
CA ILE A 115 -8.55 1.50 0.11
C ILE A 115 -7.66 2.74 0.06
N THR A 116 -6.91 2.94 -1.03
CA THR A 116 -6.05 4.11 -1.19
C THR A 116 -6.87 5.40 -1.28
N VAL A 117 -8.03 5.38 -1.98
CA VAL A 117 -8.95 6.52 -2.01
C VAL A 117 -9.35 6.93 -0.59
N ILE A 118 -9.78 5.99 0.25
CA ILE A 118 -10.17 6.27 1.64
C ILE A 118 -9.02 6.95 2.39
N VAL A 119 -7.82 6.35 2.32
CA VAL A 119 -6.68 6.84 3.09
C VAL A 119 -6.25 8.23 2.63
N VAL A 120 -6.13 8.47 1.32
CA VAL A 120 -5.74 9.79 0.79
C VAL A 120 -6.77 10.84 1.15
N MET A 121 -8.07 10.55 1.00
CA MET A 121 -9.13 11.51 1.28
C MET A 121 -9.25 11.83 2.78
N VAL A 122 -9.17 10.81 3.65
CA VAL A 122 -9.22 11.02 5.09
C VAL A 122 -7.97 11.76 5.58
N THR A 123 -6.77 11.37 5.15
CA THR A 123 -5.55 12.08 5.55
C THR A 123 -5.51 13.51 5.02
N GLY A 124 -6.01 13.77 3.82
CA GLY A 124 -6.15 15.11 3.27
C GLY A 124 -7.16 15.99 4.01
N SER A 125 -8.16 15.38 4.66
CA SER A 125 -9.12 16.11 5.49
C SER A 125 -8.59 16.54 6.86
N LEU A 126 -7.50 15.92 7.34
CA LEU A 126 -6.89 16.24 8.64
C LEU A 126 -6.24 17.63 8.63
N ASP A 127 -5.66 18.03 7.51
CA ASP A 127 -5.17 19.40 7.31
C ASP A 127 -5.43 19.86 5.86
N PRO A 128 -6.57 20.52 5.62
CA PRO A 128 -6.95 21.00 4.29
C PRO A 128 -6.01 22.08 3.72
N LYS A 129 -5.13 22.67 4.54
CA LYS A 129 -4.16 23.69 4.09
C LYS A 129 -2.95 23.08 3.39
N LEU A 130 -2.69 21.79 3.61
CA LEU A 130 -1.61 21.09 2.94
C LEU A 130 -1.98 20.75 1.49
N SER A 131 -0.95 20.65 0.65
CA SER A 131 -1.14 20.26 -0.75
C SER A 131 -1.77 18.87 -0.87
N GLN A 132 -2.96 18.79 -1.43
CA GLN A 132 -3.67 17.52 -1.62
C GLN A 132 -2.96 16.61 -2.63
N GLY A 133 -2.34 17.20 -3.66
CA GLY A 133 -1.49 16.46 -4.61
C GLY A 133 -0.26 15.84 -3.92
N LEU A 134 0.41 16.60 -3.05
CA LEU A 134 1.55 16.07 -2.30
C LEU A 134 1.11 15.00 -1.28
N ASN A 135 -0.03 15.17 -0.61
CA ASN A 135 -0.59 14.13 0.26
C ASN A 135 -0.82 12.82 -0.50
N ALA A 136 -1.44 12.88 -1.68
CA ALA A 136 -1.68 11.70 -2.51
C ALA A 136 -0.36 11.05 -2.98
N LEU A 137 0.62 11.86 -3.37
CA LEU A 137 1.94 11.39 -3.77
C LEU A 137 2.68 10.70 -2.61
N LEU A 138 2.64 11.28 -1.41
CA LEU A 138 3.23 10.67 -0.22
C LEU A 138 2.61 9.31 0.07
N ARG A 139 1.26 9.19 0.08
CA ARG A 139 0.57 7.91 0.28
C ARG A 139 0.97 6.87 -0.78
N PHE A 140 1.15 7.30 -2.02
CA PHE A 140 1.65 6.40 -3.08
C PHE A 140 3.09 5.94 -2.83
N ILE A 141 4.02 6.86 -2.54
CA ILE A 141 5.43 6.50 -2.29
C ILE A 141 5.56 5.60 -1.05
N GLU A 142 4.83 5.87 0.02
CA GLU A 142 4.79 5.04 1.23
C GLU A 142 4.26 3.62 0.93
N SER A 143 3.27 3.52 0.04
CA SER A 143 2.82 2.21 -0.46
C SER A 143 3.93 1.48 -1.22
N CYS A 144 4.72 2.19 -2.04
CA CYS A 144 5.86 1.63 -2.75
C CYS A 144 6.98 1.21 -1.78
N ILE A 145 7.25 1.99 -0.72
CA ILE A 145 8.22 1.65 0.33
C ILE A 145 7.83 0.32 0.99
N GLY A 146 6.59 0.21 1.49
CA GLY A 146 6.13 -1.01 2.13
C GLY A 146 6.14 -2.22 1.20
N THR A 147 5.71 -2.03 -0.04
CA THR A 147 5.75 -3.06 -1.08
C THR A 147 7.17 -3.52 -1.38
N GLY A 148 8.11 -2.57 -1.52
CA GLY A 148 9.53 -2.87 -1.75
C GLY A 148 10.16 -3.65 -0.60
N VAL A 149 9.88 -3.27 0.65
CA VAL A 149 10.34 -4.00 1.84
C VAL A 149 9.81 -5.42 1.85
N ALA A 150 8.52 -5.63 1.55
CA ALA A 150 7.93 -6.97 1.48
C ALA A 150 8.59 -7.86 0.42
N VAL A 151 8.78 -7.35 -0.79
CA VAL A 151 9.41 -8.09 -1.89
C VAL A 151 10.87 -8.43 -1.57
N LEU A 152 11.62 -7.48 -0.99
CA LEU A 152 13.00 -7.71 -0.57
C LEU A 152 13.07 -8.70 0.59
N GLY A 153 12.17 -8.57 1.57
CA GLY A 153 12.06 -9.47 2.71
C GLY A 153 11.92 -10.92 2.26
N VAL A 154 10.93 -11.22 1.41
CA VAL A 154 10.70 -12.59 0.90
C VAL A 154 11.88 -13.10 0.07
N ARG A 155 12.62 -12.24 -0.63
CA ARG A 155 13.81 -12.65 -1.40
C ARG A 155 15.02 -12.97 -0.53
N LEU A 156 15.20 -12.24 0.56
CA LEU A 156 16.35 -12.34 1.45
C LEU A 156 16.16 -13.38 2.56
N TRP A 157 14.90 -13.77 2.85
CA TRP A 157 14.58 -14.66 3.95
C TRP A 157 15.06 -16.10 3.68
N PRO A 158 15.83 -16.72 4.60
CA PRO A 158 16.30 -18.10 4.43
C PRO A 158 15.10 -19.07 4.35
N GLY A 159 15.08 -19.92 3.35
CA GLY A 159 14.04 -20.94 3.17
C GLY A 159 12.87 -20.57 2.25
N SER A 160 12.84 -19.38 1.64
CA SER A 160 11.84 -19.03 0.62
C SER A 160 12.07 -19.73 -0.74
N GLN A 161 13.02 -20.65 -0.82
CA GLN A 161 13.42 -21.35 -2.06
C GLN A 161 12.61 -22.61 -2.37
N LEU A 162 11.58 -22.95 -1.56
CA LEU A 162 10.81 -24.18 -1.76
C LEU A 162 9.86 -24.14 -2.99
N ASP A 163 9.81 -23.02 -3.70
CA ASP A 163 8.95 -22.85 -4.88
C ASP A 163 9.53 -23.33 -6.21
N SER A 164 10.74 -23.90 -6.23
CA SER A 164 11.40 -24.26 -7.48
C SER A 164 11.36 -25.76 -7.82
N SER A 165 10.74 -26.60 -7.00
CA SER A 165 10.81 -28.06 -7.17
C SER A 165 9.50 -28.74 -7.63
N ASP A 166 8.43 -28.01 -7.89
CA ASP A 166 7.14 -28.62 -8.30
C ASP A 166 6.79 -28.41 -9.79
N ASN A 167 7.80 -28.29 -10.67
CA ASN A 167 7.59 -28.31 -12.13
C ASN A 167 8.55 -29.31 -12.79
N THR A 168 8.40 -30.61 -12.48
CA THR A 168 8.84 -31.71 -13.35
C THR A 168 7.70 -32.70 -13.51
#